data_66b7abdbd4f5f8c678306fae457f3249
#
_entry.id   66b7abdbd4f5f8c678306fae457f3249
#
_cell.length_a   1.000
_cell.length_b   1.000
_cell.length_c   1.000
_cell.angle_alpha   90.00
_cell.angle_beta   90.00
_cell.angle_gamma   90.00
#
_symmetry.space_group_name_H-M   'P 1'
#
loop_
_entity.id
_entity.type
_entity.pdbx_description
1 polymer ?
#
loop_
_entity_poly.entity_id
_entity_poly.type
_entity_poly.pdbx_seq_one_letter_code
_entity_poly.pdbx_strand_id
1 'polypeptide(L)'
;MGRPLPEKGLRLFCLPPAGSGAGIFYPLMELECPELSICPLSLPGREGRAHEKIPHSIPELAELLARDLLPHIRPPYAILGYSMGSLLGYEMIHRWLEWGLAPPELFITLAARPPHRSFGERLSDLDQQAFRQALSQLGGLPKEILADEETMSLFEPLLRQDFQNCENYRVQNLKALPNPISAIVSDEDSLLEIKDVTAWKDCTSGSFQLTTLRGEPHILPPKILKDVIQFQIENTRA
;
A
#
# COMPACT_ATOMS: atom_id res chain seq x y z
N MET A 1 -9.63 -2.93 14.29
CA MET A 1 -9.09 -4.30 14.43
C MET A 1 -9.98 -5.06 15.39
N GLY A 2 -10.67 -6.12 14.94
CA GLY A 2 -11.63 -6.87 15.78
C GLY A 2 -11.03 -8.07 16.53
N ARG A 3 -9.75 -8.37 16.38
CA ARG A 3 -9.08 -9.54 16.96
C ARG A 3 -7.83 -9.11 17.72
N PRO A 4 -7.58 -9.67 18.94
CA PRO A 4 -6.34 -9.42 19.66
C PRO A 4 -5.13 -9.86 18.82
N LEU A 5 -4.12 -9.01 18.69
CA LEU A 5 -2.88 -9.37 18.04
C LEU A 5 -2.07 -10.31 18.93
N PRO A 6 -1.45 -11.38 18.38
CA PRO A 6 -0.65 -12.29 19.17
C PRO A 6 0.53 -11.57 19.82
N GLU A 7 0.95 -12.07 20.98
CA GLU A 7 2.06 -11.48 21.73
C GLU A 7 3.42 -11.78 21.11
N LYS A 8 3.52 -12.86 20.33
CA LYS A 8 4.75 -13.34 19.68
C LYS A 8 4.55 -13.46 18.18
N GLY A 9 5.64 -13.49 17.43
CA GLY A 9 5.64 -13.62 15.97
C GLY A 9 5.66 -12.26 15.22
N LEU A 10 5.93 -12.35 13.92
CA LEU A 10 5.95 -11.20 13.01
C LEU A 10 4.52 -10.71 12.75
N ARG A 11 4.31 -9.40 12.86
CA ARG A 11 3.06 -8.75 12.43
C ARG A 11 3.30 -8.08 11.10
N LEU A 12 2.54 -8.47 10.08
CA LEU A 12 2.54 -7.81 8.78
C LEU A 12 1.37 -6.83 8.71
N PHE A 13 1.64 -5.55 8.88
CA PHE A 13 0.66 -4.49 8.69
C PHE A 13 0.50 -4.20 7.20
N CYS A 14 -0.73 -4.33 6.68
CA CYS A 14 -1.02 -4.23 5.25
C CYS A 14 -1.81 -2.95 4.94
N LEU A 15 -1.23 -2.07 4.14
CA LEU A 15 -1.77 -0.78 3.70
C LEU A 15 -2.30 -0.88 2.28
N PRO A 16 -3.61 -0.61 2.03
CA PRO A 16 -4.24 -0.86 0.75
C PRO A 16 -3.90 0.18 -0.34
N PRO A 17 -4.13 -0.15 -1.61
CA PRO A 17 -4.07 0.79 -2.72
C PRO A 17 -5.24 1.80 -2.68
N ALA A 18 -5.15 2.83 -3.51
CA ALA A 18 -6.20 3.83 -3.70
C ALA A 18 -7.56 3.18 -3.97
N GLY A 19 -8.60 3.70 -3.35
CA GLY A 19 -9.98 3.22 -3.49
C GLY A 19 -10.29 1.88 -2.82
N SER A 20 -9.28 1.15 -2.32
CA SER A 20 -9.47 -0.14 -1.69
C SER A 20 -9.53 -0.04 -0.16
N GLY A 21 -10.08 -1.08 0.47
CA GLY A 21 -10.08 -1.28 1.91
C GLY A 21 -9.20 -2.46 2.33
N ALA A 22 -9.33 -2.85 3.60
CA ALA A 22 -8.63 -3.98 4.21
C ALA A 22 -8.93 -5.32 3.49
N GLY A 23 -10.10 -5.43 2.87
CA GLY A 23 -10.58 -6.64 2.21
C GLY A 23 -9.68 -7.18 1.11
N ILE A 24 -8.89 -6.32 0.43
CA ILE A 24 -7.94 -6.74 -0.61
C ILE A 24 -6.88 -7.71 -0.08
N PHE A 25 -6.60 -7.68 1.23
CA PHE A 25 -5.61 -8.53 1.87
C PHE A 25 -6.19 -9.81 2.51
N TYR A 26 -7.50 -10.05 2.42
CA TYR A 26 -8.09 -11.28 2.98
C TYR A 26 -7.48 -12.58 2.43
N PRO A 27 -7.03 -12.67 1.16
CA PRO A 27 -6.30 -13.84 0.69
C PRO A 27 -5.03 -14.14 1.46
N LEU A 28 -4.38 -13.12 2.06
CA LEU A 28 -3.17 -13.29 2.88
C LEU A 28 -3.46 -13.93 4.25
N MET A 29 -4.71 -13.91 4.73
CA MET A 29 -5.09 -14.52 6.00
C MET A 29 -4.82 -16.03 6.03
N GLU A 30 -4.75 -16.68 4.86
CA GLU A 30 -4.36 -18.09 4.74
C GLU A 30 -2.88 -18.35 5.11
N LEU A 31 -2.04 -17.30 5.17
CA LEU A 31 -0.64 -17.39 5.56
C LEU A 31 -0.44 -17.30 7.08
N GLU A 32 -1.51 -16.98 7.84
CA GLU A 32 -1.41 -16.86 9.30
C GLU A 32 -0.97 -18.17 9.97
N CYS A 33 -0.03 -18.03 10.88
CA CYS A 33 0.49 -19.11 11.70
C CYS A 33 0.94 -18.52 13.06
N PRO A 34 1.36 -19.33 14.04
CA PRO A 34 1.82 -18.79 15.34
C PRO A 34 2.93 -17.74 15.24
N GLU A 35 3.75 -17.80 14.17
CA GLU A 35 4.89 -16.93 13.93
C GLU A 35 4.58 -15.75 13.00
N LEU A 36 3.37 -15.70 12.40
CA LEU A 36 2.96 -14.66 11.46
C LEU A 36 1.50 -14.25 11.64
N SER A 37 1.27 -12.97 11.84
CA SER A 37 -0.07 -12.39 11.86
C SER A 37 -0.23 -11.38 10.73
N ILE A 38 -1.28 -11.53 9.95
CA ILE A 38 -1.67 -10.59 8.91
C ILE A 38 -2.58 -9.53 9.53
N CYS A 39 -2.24 -8.26 9.35
CA CYS A 39 -2.93 -7.12 9.95
C CYS A 39 -3.40 -6.13 8.87
N PRO A 40 -4.48 -6.43 8.12
CA PRO A 40 -5.05 -5.49 7.15
C PRO A 40 -5.56 -4.22 7.83
N LEU A 41 -5.26 -3.06 7.25
CA LEU A 41 -5.64 -1.77 7.80
C LEU A 41 -6.82 -1.18 7.04
N SER A 42 -7.86 -0.76 7.79
CA SER A 42 -8.95 0.05 7.25
C SER A 42 -8.56 1.52 7.28
N LEU A 43 -8.74 2.20 6.14
CA LEU A 43 -8.49 3.63 6.02
C LEU A 43 -9.77 4.43 6.32
N PRO A 44 -9.67 5.71 6.73
CA PRO A 44 -10.82 6.60 6.87
C PRO A 44 -11.66 6.70 5.59
N GLY A 45 -12.95 6.93 5.74
CA GLY A 45 -13.90 7.08 4.64
C GLY A 45 -14.38 5.78 4.00
N ARG A 46 -14.00 4.60 4.53
CA ARG A 46 -14.40 3.31 3.98
C ARG A 46 -14.58 2.23 5.04
N GLU A 47 -15.30 1.15 4.68
CA GLU A 47 -15.56 0.01 5.55
C GLU A 47 -16.08 0.43 6.94
N GLY A 48 -15.53 -0.11 8.02
CA GLY A 48 -15.89 0.26 9.40
C GLY A 48 -15.57 1.71 9.77
N ARG A 49 -14.82 2.45 8.96
CA ARG A 49 -14.42 3.85 9.15
C ARG A 49 -15.11 4.80 8.15
N ALA A 50 -16.21 4.38 7.52
CA ALA A 50 -16.91 5.16 6.48
C ALA A 50 -17.38 6.54 6.95
N HIS A 51 -17.64 6.71 8.25
CA HIS A 51 -18.07 7.97 8.87
C HIS A 51 -16.92 8.95 9.13
N GLU A 52 -15.67 8.50 9.01
CA GLU A 52 -14.51 9.34 9.28
C GLU A 52 -14.15 10.18 8.04
N LYS A 53 -13.70 11.42 8.31
CA LYS A 53 -13.22 12.30 7.24
C LYS A 53 -11.92 11.76 6.64
N ILE A 54 -11.86 11.76 5.32
CA ILE A 54 -10.64 11.38 4.58
C ILE A 54 -9.66 12.55 4.65
N PRO A 55 -8.41 12.34 5.11
CA PRO A 55 -7.36 13.35 5.02
C PRO A 55 -7.03 13.70 3.56
N HIS A 56 -6.64 14.95 3.32
CA HIS A 56 -6.42 15.48 1.97
C HIS A 56 -4.97 15.37 1.48
N SER A 57 -4.12 14.64 2.17
CA SER A 57 -2.74 14.39 1.76
C SER A 57 -2.20 13.07 2.31
N ILE A 58 -1.20 12.50 1.63
CA ILE A 58 -0.48 11.30 2.12
C ILE A 58 0.14 11.54 3.51
N PRO A 59 0.84 12.67 3.80
CA PRO A 59 1.39 12.90 5.13
C PRO A 59 0.34 12.97 6.24
N GLU A 60 -0.81 13.63 6.02
CA GLU A 60 -1.88 13.69 7.01
C GLU A 60 -2.52 12.33 7.28
N LEU A 61 -2.78 11.55 6.21
CA LEU A 61 -3.33 10.20 6.33
C LEU A 61 -2.34 9.27 7.03
N ALA A 62 -1.06 9.34 6.67
CA ALA A 62 -0.01 8.55 7.31
C ALA A 62 0.19 8.90 8.80
N GLU A 63 0.16 10.18 9.16
CA GLU A 63 0.23 10.64 10.56
C GLU A 63 -0.94 10.08 11.39
N LEU A 64 -2.16 10.14 10.86
CA LEU A 64 -3.34 9.59 11.53
C LEU A 64 -3.19 8.07 11.74
N LEU A 65 -2.83 7.33 10.69
CA LEU A 65 -2.64 5.88 10.78
C LEU A 65 -1.49 5.49 11.70
N ALA A 66 -0.39 6.24 11.68
CA ALA A 66 0.75 6.01 12.55
C ALA A 66 0.38 6.15 14.03
N ARG A 67 -0.46 7.14 14.38
CA ARG A 67 -1.00 7.33 15.73
C ARG A 67 -1.96 6.22 16.13
N ASP A 68 -2.88 5.84 15.24
CA ASP A 68 -3.85 4.76 15.48
C ASP A 68 -3.16 3.43 15.76
N LEU A 69 -2.02 3.17 15.08
CA LEU A 69 -1.26 1.94 15.23
C LEU A 69 -0.24 1.96 16.37
N LEU A 70 0.07 3.12 16.95
CA LEU A 70 1.09 3.25 17.99
C LEU A 70 0.98 2.21 19.12
N PRO A 71 -0.22 1.89 19.65
CA PRO A 71 -0.37 0.86 20.69
C PRO A 71 -0.02 -0.57 20.22
N HIS A 72 0.08 -0.78 18.91
CA HIS A 72 0.27 -2.08 18.30
C HIS A 72 1.65 -2.28 17.67
N ILE A 73 2.43 -1.18 17.54
CA ILE A 73 3.79 -1.23 16.97
C ILE A 73 4.78 -1.69 18.03
N ARG A 74 5.21 -2.93 17.88
CA ARG A 74 6.31 -3.53 18.66
C ARG A 74 7.03 -4.59 17.81
N PRO A 75 8.37 -4.68 17.85
CA PRO A 75 9.13 -5.71 17.13
C PRO A 75 8.77 -7.13 17.61
N PRO A 76 8.83 -8.13 16.69
CA PRO A 76 9.08 -7.96 15.27
C PRO A 76 7.82 -7.56 14.51
N TYR A 77 7.95 -6.61 13.56
CA TYR A 77 6.87 -6.26 12.66
C TYR A 77 7.41 -5.92 11.26
N ALA A 78 6.56 -6.05 10.26
CA ALA A 78 6.81 -5.68 8.88
C ALA A 78 5.65 -4.86 8.32
N ILE A 79 5.91 -4.12 7.26
CA ILE A 79 4.90 -3.31 6.54
C ILE A 79 4.80 -3.85 5.12
N LEU A 80 3.57 -4.05 4.66
CA LEU A 80 3.23 -4.22 3.25
C LEU A 80 2.45 -2.98 2.80
N GLY A 81 3.03 -2.19 1.93
CA GLY A 81 2.34 -1.11 1.25
C GLY A 81 2.00 -1.52 -0.19
N TYR A 82 0.72 -1.42 -0.58
CA TYR A 82 0.28 -1.68 -1.93
C TYR A 82 -0.09 -0.35 -2.60
N SER A 83 0.58 0.01 -3.70
CA SER A 83 0.37 1.26 -4.45
C SER A 83 0.39 2.48 -3.51
N MET A 84 -0.70 3.21 -3.32
CA MET A 84 -0.85 4.27 -2.32
C MET A 84 -0.33 3.85 -0.94
N GLY A 85 -0.61 2.61 -0.53
CA GLY A 85 -0.16 2.05 0.74
C GLY A 85 1.35 2.06 0.93
N SER A 86 2.14 2.00 -0.17
CA SER A 86 3.60 2.12 -0.11
C SER A 86 4.05 3.53 0.28
N LEU A 87 3.36 4.56 -0.21
CA LEU A 87 3.64 5.95 0.16
C LEU A 87 3.26 6.21 1.61
N LEU A 88 2.10 5.67 2.04
CA LEU A 88 1.67 5.73 3.44
C LEU A 88 2.68 5.01 4.36
N GLY A 89 3.11 3.81 4.00
CA GLY A 89 4.08 3.03 4.77
C GLY A 89 5.42 3.77 4.95
N TYR A 90 5.92 4.42 3.89
CA TYR A 90 7.13 5.22 3.96
C TYR A 90 7.00 6.38 4.98
N GLU A 91 5.92 7.16 4.91
CA GLU A 91 5.68 8.26 5.84
C GLU A 91 5.47 7.76 7.29
N MET A 92 4.69 6.68 7.46
CA MET A 92 4.42 6.11 8.79
C MET A 92 5.70 5.62 9.46
N ILE A 93 6.59 4.93 8.73
CA ILE A 93 7.89 4.47 9.27
C ILE A 93 8.73 5.68 9.71
N HIS A 94 8.79 6.75 8.90
CA HIS A 94 9.50 7.97 9.30
C HIS A 94 8.93 8.58 10.58
N ARG A 95 7.59 8.64 10.75
CA ARG A 95 6.96 9.13 11.98
C ARG A 95 7.33 8.28 13.19
N TRP A 96 7.27 6.94 13.04
CA TRP A 96 7.66 6.04 14.13
C TRP A 96 9.13 6.18 14.52
N LEU A 97 10.03 6.34 13.56
CA LEU A 97 11.45 6.63 13.83
C LEU A 97 11.63 7.97 14.57
N GLU A 98 10.93 9.02 14.15
CA GLU A 98 10.92 10.32 14.82
C GLU A 98 10.38 10.24 16.26
N TRP A 99 9.45 9.33 16.53
CA TRP A 99 8.92 9.06 17.88
C TRP A 99 9.79 8.07 18.69
N GLY A 100 10.93 7.65 18.16
CA GLY A 100 11.89 6.77 18.83
C GLY A 100 11.54 5.30 18.83
N LEU A 101 10.62 4.86 17.95
CA LEU A 101 10.32 3.44 17.80
C LEU A 101 11.35 2.75 16.90
N ALA A 102 11.52 1.43 17.10
CA ALA A 102 12.36 0.61 16.23
C ALA A 102 11.78 0.51 14.81
N PRO A 103 12.62 0.45 13.77
CA PRO A 103 12.18 0.24 12.39
C PRO A 103 11.51 -1.14 12.21
N PRO A 104 10.71 -1.33 11.14
CA PRO A 104 10.24 -2.67 10.77
C PRO A 104 11.39 -3.57 10.33
N GLU A 105 11.21 -4.89 10.49
CA GLU A 105 12.14 -5.90 9.98
C GLU A 105 12.23 -5.88 8.45
N LEU A 106 11.11 -5.54 7.79
CA LEU A 106 11.00 -5.43 6.34
C LEU A 106 9.93 -4.42 5.96
N PHE A 107 10.19 -3.63 4.92
CA PHE A 107 9.18 -2.86 4.21
C PHE A 107 8.99 -3.43 2.80
N ILE A 108 7.82 -4.01 2.53
CA ILE A 108 7.44 -4.51 1.21
C ILE A 108 6.66 -3.41 0.50
N THR A 109 7.13 -2.97 -0.65
CA THR A 109 6.43 -2.02 -1.53
C THR A 109 5.94 -2.75 -2.77
N LEU A 110 4.65 -2.74 -3.02
CA LEU A 110 4.02 -3.42 -4.14
C LEU A 110 3.38 -2.41 -5.08
N ALA A 111 3.74 -2.45 -6.35
CA ALA A 111 3.16 -1.65 -7.42
C ALA A 111 3.13 -0.13 -7.09
N ALA A 112 4.29 0.44 -6.72
CA ALA A 112 4.39 1.85 -6.33
C ALA A 112 5.69 2.50 -6.77
N ARG A 113 5.62 3.75 -7.25
CA ARG A 113 6.79 4.63 -7.34
C ARG A 113 7.24 5.06 -5.95
N PRO A 114 8.55 5.27 -5.73
CA PRO A 114 9.04 5.83 -4.48
C PRO A 114 8.66 7.32 -4.35
N PRO A 115 8.64 7.85 -3.12
CA PRO A 115 8.07 9.17 -2.80
C PRO A 115 8.76 10.37 -3.47
N HIS A 116 9.98 10.21 -3.99
CA HIS A 116 10.73 11.27 -4.68
C HIS A 116 10.50 11.28 -6.20
N ARG A 117 9.79 10.30 -6.75
CA ARG A 117 9.40 10.23 -8.17
C ARG A 117 8.02 10.84 -8.38
N SER A 118 7.82 11.54 -9.50
CA SER A 118 6.50 12.08 -9.86
C SER A 118 5.53 10.95 -10.21
N PHE A 119 4.25 11.14 -9.92
CA PHE A 119 3.21 10.15 -10.17
C PHE A 119 3.01 9.86 -11.68
N GLY A 120 3.31 10.80 -12.56
CA GLY A 120 3.09 10.70 -14.00
C GLY A 120 1.81 11.43 -14.42
N GLU A 121 0.95 10.77 -15.19
CA GLU A 121 -0.34 11.34 -15.61
C GLU A 121 -1.30 11.42 -14.42
N ARG A 122 -2.08 12.53 -14.37
CA ARG A 122 -3.04 12.77 -13.29
C ARG A 122 -4.38 12.16 -13.66
N LEU A 123 -4.70 11.05 -13.02
CA LEU A 123 -5.99 10.37 -13.23
C LEU A 123 -7.13 11.13 -12.54
N SER A 124 -6.87 11.76 -11.38
CA SER A 124 -7.90 12.50 -10.64
C SER A 124 -8.50 13.67 -11.40
N ASP A 125 -7.80 14.21 -12.41
CA ASP A 125 -8.24 15.36 -13.22
C ASP A 125 -9.00 14.93 -14.50
N LEU A 126 -9.05 13.62 -14.80
CA LEU A 126 -9.76 13.10 -15.96
C LEU A 126 -11.28 13.29 -15.83
N ASP A 127 -11.98 13.46 -16.96
CA ASP A 127 -13.44 13.37 -16.96
C ASP A 127 -13.92 12.00 -16.49
N GLN A 128 -15.21 11.87 -16.22
CA GLN A 128 -15.79 10.66 -15.65
C GLN A 128 -15.55 9.43 -16.53
N GLN A 129 -15.72 9.56 -17.84
CA GLN A 129 -15.56 8.44 -18.77
C GLN A 129 -14.10 7.99 -18.85
N ALA A 130 -13.18 8.92 -19.02
CA ALA A 130 -11.74 8.65 -19.09
C ALA A 130 -11.21 8.07 -17.77
N PHE A 131 -11.69 8.59 -16.62
CA PHE A 131 -11.32 8.06 -15.30
C PHE A 131 -11.75 6.60 -15.12
N ARG A 132 -13.02 6.28 -15.46
CA ARG A 132 -13.52 4.89 -15.37
C ARG A 132 -12.79 3.96 -16.33
N GLN A 133 -12.42 4.44 -17.51
CA GLN A 133 -11.60 3.67 -18.45
C GLN A 133 -10.21 3.38 -17.87
N ALA A 134 -9.56 4.37 -17.26
CA ALA A 134 -8.28 4.18 -16.58
C ALA A 134 -8.40 3.16 -15.44
N LEU A 135 -9.43 3.27 -14.59
CA LEU A 135 -9.69 2.30 -13.52
C LEU A 135 -9.86 0.86 -14.05
N SER A 136 -10.53 0.71 -15.20
CA SER A 136 -10.68 -0.61 -15.84
C SER A 136 -9.35 -1.23 -16.26
N GLN A 137 -8.39 -0.41 -16.69
CA GLN A 137 -7.05 -0.86 -17.08
C GLN A 137 -6.18 -1.25 -15.88
N LEU A 138 -6.42 -0.63 -14.71
CA LEU A 138 -5.71 -0.98 -13.48
C LEU A 138 -6.08 -2.36 -12.93
N GLY A 139 -7.24 -2.87 -13.31
CA GLY A 139 -7.81 -4.09 -12.72
C GLY A 139 -8.45 -3.82 -11.35
N GLY A 140 -8.85 -4.86 -10.66
CA GLY A 140 -9.38 -4.79 -9.28
C GLY A 140 -10.86 -4.41 -9.15
N LEU A 141 -11.43 -3.70 -10.13
CA LEU A 141 -12.87 -3.41 -10.18
C LEU A 141 -13.54 -4.20 -11.31
N PRO A 142 -14.57 -5.00 -11.00
CA PRO A 142 -15.38 -5.66 -12.02
C PRO A 142 -16.00 -4.66 -12.98
N LYS A 143 -16.13 -5.03 -14.26
CA LYS A 143 -16.73 -4.16 -15.28
C LYS A 143 -18.18 -3.79 -14.95
N GLU A 144 -18.89 -4.69 -14.29
CA GLU A 144 -20.27 -4.50 -13.84
C GLU A 144 -20.35 -3.36 -12.81
N ILE A 145 -19.39 -3.26 -11.89
CA ILE A 145 -19.30 -2.17 -10.92
C ILE A 145 -18.97 -0.85 -11.61
N LEU A 146 -18.03 -0.87 -12.57
CA LEU A 146 -17.65 0.35 -13.33
C LEU A 146 -18.80 0.88 -14.19
N ALA A 147 -19.72 0.00 -14.62
CA ALA A 147 -20.91 0.34 -15.41
C ALA A 147 -22.13 0.74 -14.57
N ASP A 148 -22.11 0.45 -13.26
CA ASP A 148 -23.21 0.79 -12.35
C ASP A 148 -23.05 2.23 -11.84
N GLU A 149 -23.89 3.13 -12.37
CA GLU A 149 -23.87 4.56 -12.06
C GLU A 149 -24.12 4.85 -10.58
N GLU A 150 -25.03 4.12 -9.93
CA GLU A 150 -25.38 4.32 -8.52
C GLU A 150 -24.17 3.97 -7.64
N THR A 151 -23.59 2.79 -7.86
CA THR A 151 -22.39 2.35 -7.15
C THR A 151 -21.23 3.29 -7.39
N MET A 152 -20.95 3.66 -8.66
CA MET A 152 -19.83 4.55 -8.98
C MET A 152 -20.02 5.96 -8.42
N SER A 153 -21.25 6.48 -8.34
CA SER A 153 -21.50 7.79 -7.71
C SER A 153 -21.07 7.85 -6.24
N LEU A 154 -21.11 6.73 -5.55
CA LEU A 154 -20.68 6.61 -4.16
C LEU A 154 -19.17 6.42 -4.01
N PHE A 155 -18.54 5.64 -4.91
CA PHE A 155 -17.12 5.28 -4.80
C PHE A 155 -16.17 6.23 -5.53
N GLU A 156 -16.59 6.85 -6.62
CA GLU A 156 -15.75 7.71 -7.44
C GLU A 156 -15.15 8.91 -6.67
N PRO A 157 -15.89 9.60 -5.76
CA PRO A 157 -15.31 10.68 -4.96
C PRO A 157 -14.16 10.22 -4.07
N LEU A 158 -14.28 9.04 -3.45
CA LEU A 158 -13.23 8.42 -2.64
C LEU A 158 -12.00 8.07 -3.49
N LEU A 159 -12.24 7.41 -4.63
CA LEU A 159 -11.19 7.05 -5.59
C LEU A 159 -10.40 8.27 -6.03
N ARG A 160 -11.11 9.33 -6.48
CA ARG A 160 -10.46 10.57 -6.94
C ARG A 160 -9.65 11.25 -5.82
N GLN A 161 -10.16 11.26 -4.59
CA GLN A 161 -9.44 11.83 -3.46
C GLN A 161 -8.14 11.05 -3.18
N ASP A 162 -8.19 9.72 -3.21
CA ASP A 162 -7.01 8.88 -3.00
C ASP A 162 -5.97 9.08 -4.11
N PHE A 163 -6.42 9.11 -5.39
CA PHE A 163 -5.52 9.41 -6.51
C PHE A 163 -4.92 10.81 -6.39
N GLN A 164 -5.73 11.82 -6.06
CA GLN A 164 -5.26 13.18 -5.87
C GLN A 164 -4.22 13.29 -4.76
N ASN A 165 -4.41 12.55 -3.66
CA ASN A 165 -3.44 12.48 -2.57
C ASN A 165 -2.09 11.91 -3.06
N CYS A 166 -2.10 10.83 -3.86
CA CYS A 166 -0.91 10.23 -4.44
C CYS A 166 -0.21 11.17 -5.44
N GLU A 167 -0.99 11.77 -6.34
CA GLU A 167 -0.52 12.64 -7.43
C GLU A 167 0.11 13.94 -6.92
N ASN A 168 -0.41 14.47 -5.82
CA ASN A 168 0.11 15.67 -5.17
C ASN A 168 1.30 15.38 -4.24
N TYR A 169 1.55 14.11 -3.92
CA TYR A 169 2.60 13.75 -2.98
C TYR A 169 3.95 13.58 -3.64
N ARG A 170 4.94 14.33 -3.16
CA ARG A 170 6.33 14.21 -3.56
C ARG A 170 7.28 14.69 -2.45
N VAL A 171 8.25 13.86 -2.11
CA VAL A 171 9.33 14.21 -1.20
C VAL A 171 10.47 14.86 -1.98
N GLN A 172 10.85 16.09 -1.60
CA GLN A 172 11.99 16.79 -2.22
C GLN A 172 13.33 16.42 -1.57
N ASN A 173 13.33 16.26 -0.25
CA ASN A 173 14.51 15.89 0.53
C ASN A 173 14.35 14.44 1.00
N LEU A 174 14.77 13.50 0.15
CA LEU A 174 14.65 12.08 0.44
C LEU A 174 15.49 11.70 1.66
N LYS A 175 14.87 11.06 2.64
CA LYS A 175 15.54 10.44 3.78
C LYS A 175 15.47 8.93 3.63
N ALA A 176 16.61 8.26 3.65
CA ALA A 176 16.65 6.81 3.59
C ALA A 176 16.17 6.19 4.92
N LEU A 177 15.34 5.15 4.81
CA LEU A 177 14.93 4.33 5.94
C LEU A 177 16.06 3.39 6.35
N PRO A 178 16.22 3.03 7.64
CA PRO A 178 17.29 2.13 8.07
C PRO A 178 16.98 0.63 7.77
N ASN A 179 15.73 0.29 7.52
CA ASN A 179 15.27 -1.09 7.33
C ASN A 179 15.39 -1.57 5.87
N PRO A 180 15.45 -2.88 5.64
CA PRO A 180 15.37 -3.47 4.31
C PRO A 180 14.09 -3.06 3.56
N ILE A 181 14.21 -2.91 2.23
CA ILE A 181 13.05 -2.72 1.33
C ILE A 181 13.04 -3.84 0.28
N SER A 182 11.88 -4.50 0.14
CA SER A 182 11.59 -5.39 -0.98
C SER A 182 10.53 -4.74 -1.87
N ALA A 183 10.91 -4.35 -3.09
CA ALA A 183 10.01 -3.74 -4.05
C ALA A 183 9.51 -4.79 -5.06
N ILE A 184 8.22 -4.76 -5.36
CA ILE A 184 7.55 -5.69 -6.27
C ILE A 184 6.84 -4.88 -7.35
N VAL A 185 7.03 -5.27 -8.61
CA VAL A 185 6.39 -4.64 -9.77
C VAL A 185 6.08 -5.68 -10.84
N SER A 186 5.03 -5.46 -11.62
CA SER A 186 4.78 -6.23 -12.85
C SER A 186 5.35 -5.52 -14.07
N ASP A 187 5.79 -6.29 -15.07
CA ASP A 187 6.24 -5.77 -16.36
C ASP A 187 5.08 -5.28 -17.26
N GLU A 188 3.82 -5.65 -16.92
CA GLU A 188 2.61 -5.18 -17.58
C GLU A 188 1.76 -4.22 -16.71
N ASP A 189 2.35 -3.66 -15.66
CA ASP A 189 1.68 -2.63 -14.85
C ASP A 189 1.43 -1.36 -15.70
N SER A 190 0.17 -0.98 -15.86
CA SER A 190 -0.21 0.15 -16.73
C SER A 190 0.17 1.52 -16.18
N LEU A 191 0.51 1.63 -14.88
CA LEU A 191 0.91 2.90 -14.24
C LEU A 191 2.43 3.03 -14.08
N LEU A 192 3.18 1.93 -14.10
CA LEU A 192 4.55 1.90 -13.64
C LEU A 192 5.49 1.27 -14.66
N GLU A 193 6.68 1.82 -14.76
CA GLU A 193 7.79 1.13 -15.39
C GLU A 193 8.72 0.53 -14.32
N ILE A 194 9.36 -0.61 -14.61
CA ILE A 194 10.31 -1.28 -13.69
C ILE A 194 11.39 -0.31 -13.21
N LYS A 195 11.88 0.58 -14.10
CA LYS A 195 12.89 1.59 -13.74
C LYS A 195 12.44 2.56 -12.64
N ASP A 196 11.14 2.89 -12.62
CA ASP A 196 10.57 3.79 -11.60
C ASP A 196 10.58 3.11 -10.22
N VAL A 197 10.19 1.83 -10.18
CA VAL A 197 10.14 1.05 -8.95
C VAL A 197 11.54 0.70 -8.44
N THR A 198 12.51 0.49 -9.32
CA THR A 198 13.92 0.27 -8.95
C THR A 198 14.47 1.42 -8.10
N ALA A 199 13.94 2.64 -8.26
CA ALA A 199 14.38 3.80 -7.48
C ALA A 199 14.01 3.73 -5.98
N TRP A 200 13.23 2.74 -5.52
CA TRP A 200 13.07 2.46 -4.09
C TRP A 200 14.39 2.14 -3.37
N LYS A 201 15.42 1.70 -4.12
CA LYS A 201 16.77 1.52 -3.57
C LYS A 201 17.34 2.80 -2.91
N ASP A 202 16.93 3.97 -3.40
CA ASP A 202 17.37 5.26 -2.88
C ASP A 202 16.66 5.61 -1.55
N CYS A 203 15.58 4.89 -1.22
CA CYS A 203 14.75 5.09 -0.02
C CYS A 203 15.22 4.28 1.18
N THR A 204 16.27 3.47 1.06
CA THR A 204 16.80 2.69 2.18
C THR A 204 18.32 2.74 2.26
N SER A 205 18.85 2.71 3.49
CA SER A 205 20.26 2.42 3.79
C SER A 205 20.48 0.94 4.15
N GLY A 206 19.41 0.17 4.29
CA GLY A 206 19.44 -1.29 4.44
C GLY A 206 19.57 -2.01 3.10
N SER A 207 19.29 -3.31 3.08
CA SER A 207 19.27 -4.08 1.84
C SER A 207 18.07 -3.72 0.97
N PHE A 208 18.26 -3.80 -0.35
CA PHE A 208 17.21 -3.60 -1.35
C PHE A 208 17.08 -4.83 -2.24
N GLN A 209 15.85 -5.29 -2.44
CA GLN A 209 15.52 -6.35 -3.38
C GLN A 209 14.41 -5.90 -4.31
N LEU A 210 14.52 -6.24 -5.61
CA LEU A 210 13.47 -6.02 -6.60
C LEU A 210 12.96 -7.37 -7.11
N THR A 211 11.64 -7.55 -7.06
CA THR A 211 10.94 -8.70 -7.65
C THR A 211 10.08 -8.23 -8.81
N THR A 212 10.29 -8.78 -9.99
CA THR A 212 9.47 -8.50 -11.18
C THR A 212 8.52 -9.65 -11.44
N LEU A 213 7.24 -9.35 -11.49
CA LEU A 213 6.18 -10.27 -11.92
C LEU A 213 6.00 -10.15 -13.45
N ARG A 214 5.53 -11.22 -14.08
CA ARG A 214 5.30 -11.24 -15.52
C ARG A 214 3.81 -11.29 -15.84
N GLY A 215 3.36 -10.37 -16.70
CA GLY A 215 2.02 -10.38 -17.25
C GLY A 215 0.91 -10.07 -16.24
N GLU A 216 1.23 -9.48 -15.09
CA GLU A 216 0.24 -9.21 -14.07
C GLU A 216 -0.25 -7.74 -14.13
N PRO A 217 -1.54 -7.47 -13.88
CA PRO A 217 -2.06 -6.12 -13.84
C PRO A 217 -1.58 -5.37 -12.58
N HIS A 218 -1.84 -4.04 -12.53
CA HIS A 218 -1.52 -3.21 -11.36
C HIS A 218 -2.15 -3.76 -10.07
N ILE A 219 -3.42 -4.17 -10.11
CA ILE A 219 -4.09 -4.86 -9.00
C ILE A 219 -4.02 -6.36 -9.23
N LEU A 220 -3.20 -7.02 -8.43
CA LEU A 220 -2.90 -8.44 -8.57
C LEU A 220 -4.12 -9.33 -8.27
N PRO A 221 -4.28 -10.43 -9.01
CA PRO A 221 -5.21 -11.48 -8.62
C PRO A 221 -4.91 -12.01 -7.20
N PRO A 222 -5.94 -12.39 -6.41
CA PRO A 222 -5.78 -12.82 -5.02
C PRO A 222 -4.73 -13.89 -4.79
N LYS A 223 -4.66 -14.88 -5.69
CA LYS A 223 -3.67 -15.97 -5.60
C LYS A 223 -2.25 -15.45 -5.79
N ILE A 224 -2.02 -14.61 -6.81
CA ILE A 224 -0.70 -14.05 -7.12
C ILE A 224 -0.24 -13.15 -5.96
N LEU A 225 -1.13 -12.32 -5.42
CA LEU A 225 -0.84 -11.50 -4.24
C LEU A 225 -0.37 -12.39 -3.08
N LYS A 226 -1.08 -13.47 -2.78
CA LYS A 226 -0.71 -14.39 -1.71
C LYS A 226 0.66 -15.02 -1.96
N ASP A 227 0.87 -15.60 -3.13
CA ASP A 227 2.09 -16.34 -3.47
C ASP A 227 3.33 -15.43 -3.41
N VAL A 228 3.25 -14.20 -3.94
CA VAL A 228 4.39 -13.27 -3.92
C VAL A 228 4.69 -12.75 -2.51
N ILE A 229 3.68 -12.48 -1.69
CA ILE A 229 3.90 -12.00 -0.31
C ILE A 229 4.44 -13.13 0.56
N GLN A 230 3.97 -14.37 0.40
CA GLN A 230 4.53 -15.53 1.07
C GLN A 230 6.03 -15.66 0.77
N PHE A 231 6.43 -15.59 -0.50
CA PHE A 231 7.82 -15.64 -0.92
C PHE A 231 8.69 -14.55 -0.25
N GLN A 232 8.18 -13.31 -0.15
CA GLN A 232 8.93 -12.22 0.49
C GLN A 232 9.16 -12.48 2.00
N ILE A 233 8.14 -12.99 2.69
CA ILE A 233 8.22 -13.28 4.13
C ILE A 233 9.18 -14.44 4.41
N GLU A 234 9.13 -15.50 3.62
CA GLU A 234 10.03 -16.67 3.77
C GLU A 234 11.49 -16.27 3.57
N ASN A 235 11.81 -15.44 2.56
CA ASN A 235 13.16 -14.97 2.30
C ASN A 235 13.72 -13.99 3.34
N THR A 236 12.86 -13.36 4.14
CA THR A 236 13.29 -12.45 5.21
C THR A 236 13.67 -13.21 6.48
N ARG A 237 13.16 -14.44 6.62
CA ARG A 237 13.40 -15.30 7.81
C ARG A 237 14.56 -16.28 7.63
N ALA A 238 15.08 -16.43 6.41
CA ALA A 238 16.24 -17.25 6.08
C ALA A 238 17.55 -16.47 6.30
#